data_05b5e8cdb39a45d5bf5974f6a5069eb1
#
_entry.id   05b5e8cdb39a45d5bf5974f6a5069eb1
#
_cell.length_a   1.000
_cell.length_b   1.000
_cell.length_c   1.000
_cell.angle_alpha   90.00
_cell.angle_beta   90.00
_cell.angle_gamma   90.00
#
_symmetry.space_group_name_H-M   'P 1'
#
loop_
_entity.id
_entity.type
_entity.pdbx_description
1 polymer ?
#
loop_
_entity_poly.entity_id
_entity_poly.type
_entity_poly.pdbx_seq_one_letter_code
_entity_poly.pdbx_strand_id
1 'polypeptide(L)'
;AFCAMASISTSASVLVPRPREEVFATATDSTNAPRTIRSRGPFAGISSVELHEGHTLATGAKRRISMTDGSVLEELILDYDPPRRHRYGWSGGAKFPFSLLVQSGTGNWEFTETEGGTRIVWSYTFGLTSPLAYPFALPIVWLFKAWLQQGLDAVREEILA
;
A
#
# COMPACT_ATOMS: atom_id res chain seq x y z
N ALA A 1 24.79 -15.18 -12.38
CA ALA A 1 24.21 -13.87 -12.70
C ALA A 1 22.80 -13.80 -12.11
N PHE A 2 22.63 -13.01 -11.06
CA PHE A 2 21.29 -12.69 -10.57
C PHE A 2 20.61 -11.87 -11.67
N CYS A 3 19.65 -12.45 -12.38
CA CYS A 3 18.70 -11.64 -13.12
C CYS A 3 18.01 -10.74 -12.11
N ALA A 4 18.27 -9.44 -12.18
CA ALA A 4 17.48 -8.47 -11.43
C ALA A 4 16.02 -8.76 -11.77
N MET A 5 15.21 -9.09 -10.75
CA MET A 5 13.78 -9.30 -10.95
C MET A 5 13.20 -8.03 -11.54
N ALA A 6 12.49 -8.15 -12.67
CA ALA A 6 11.83 -7.00 -13.26
C ALA A 6 10.82 -6.44 -12.27
N SER A 7 10.79 -5.13 -12.15
CA SER A 7 9.86 -4.44 -11.26
C SER A 7 9.33 -3.18 -11.93
N ILE A 8 8.19 -2.70 -11.42
CA ILE A 8 7.58 -1.46 -11.86
C ILE A 8 7.02 -0.72 -10.65
N SER A 9 7.21 0.59 -10.61
CA SER A 9 6.84 1.39 -9.45
C SER A 9 5.97 2.59 -9.85
N THR A 10 5.16 3.03 -8.90
CA THR A 10 4.39 4.26 -8.99
C THR A 10 4.25 4.87 -7.59
N SER A 11 3.84 6.12 -7.52
CA SER A 11 3.61 6.79 -6.24
C SER A 11 2.52 7.85 -6.36
N ALA A 12 1.95 8.19 -5.22
CA ALA A 12 1.02 9.30 -5.07
C ALA A 12 1.37 10.05 -3.78
N SER A 13 0.89 11.27 -3.64
CA SER A 13 1.15 12.06 -2.45
C SER A 13 -0.03 12.94 -2.08
N VAL A 14 -0.08 13.34 -0.82
CA VAL A 14 -1.10 14.26 -0.30
C VAL A 14 -0.48 15.09 0.84
N LEU A 15 -0.93 16.33 0.97
CA LEU A 15 -0.57 17.18 2.10
C LEU A 15 -1.74 17.20 3.08
N VAL A 16 -1.46 16.90 4.36
CA VAL A 16 -2.44 16.91 5.43
C VAL A 16 -2.06 18.00 6.42
N PRO A 17 -2.92 19.01 6.67
CA PRO A 17 -2.61 20.13 7.56
C PRO A 17 -2.76 19.72 9.04
N ARG A 18 -1.98 18.77 9.48
CA ARG A 18 -1.94 18.22 10.84
C ARG A 18 -0.51 17.80 11.20
N PRO A 19 -0.19 17.69 12.49
CA PRO A 19 1.13 17.20 12.93
C PRO A 19 1.41 15.78 12.48
N ARG A 20 2.68 15.47 12.22
CA ARG A 20 3.12 14.18 11.69
C ARG A 20 2.72 13.00 12.56
N GLU A 21 2.81 13.12 13.88
CA GLU A 21 2.45 12.07 14.82
C GLU A 21 0.96 11.68 14.71
N GLU A 22 0.09 12.67 14.60
CA GLU A 22 -1.35 12.47 14.41
C GLU A 22 -1.65 11.84 13.05
N VAL A 23 -1.01 12.35 12.01
CA VAL A 23 -1.18 11.85 10.63
C VAL A 23 -0.72 10.39 10.54
N PHE A 24 0.44 10.10 11.07
CA PHE A 24 0.99 8.74 11.07
C PHE A 24 0.08 7.76 11.82
N ALA A 25 -0.36 8.13 13.02
CA ALA A 25 -1.20 7.27 13.85
C ALA A 25 -2.51 6.90 13.14
N THR A 26 -3.17 7.88 12.52
CA THR A 26 -4.44 7.64 11.81
C THR A 26 -4.23 6.88 10.50
N ALA A 27 -3.21 7.25 9.73
CA ALA A 27 -2.93 6.62 8.43
C ALA A 27 -2.52 5.15 8.57
N THR A 28 -1.79 4.80 9.62
CA THR A 28 -1.34 3.42 9.84
C THR A 28 -2.28 2.59 10.70
N ASP A 29 -3.36 3.17 11.20
CA ASP A 29 -4.40 2.45 11.92
C ASP A 29 -5.20 1.58 10.95
N SER A 30 -4.94 0.28 10.97
CA SER A 30 -5.54 -0.68 10.04
C SER A 30 -7.07 -0.80 10.17
N THR A 31 -7.66 -0.35 11.28
CA THR A 31 -9.12 -0.32 11.45
C THR A 31 -9.78 0.69 10.51
N ASN A 32 -9.04 1.67 10.03
CA ASN A 32 -9.51 2.67 9.06
C ASN A 32 -9.47 2.16 7.61
N ALA A 33 -8.68 1.13 7.32
CA ALA A 33 -8.42 0.66 5.96
C ALA A 33 -9.69 0.34 5.15
N PRO A 34 -10.72 -0.33 5.70
CA PRO A 34 -11.95 -0.59 4.93
C PRO A 34 -12.68 0.68 4.48
N ARG A 35 -12.52 1.78 5.20
CA ARG A 35 -13.15 3.06 4.84
C ARG A 35 -12.31 3.89 3.88
N THR A 36 -10.99 3.73 3.92
CA THR A 36 -10.07 4.57 3.16
C THR A 36 -9.55 3.91 1.89
N ILE A 37 -9.29 2.62 1.93
CA ILE A 37 -8.75 1.87 0.79
C ILE A 37 -9.89 1.12 0.09
N ARG A 38 -10.60 1.84 -0.76
CA ARG A 38 -11.78 1.35 -1.47
C ARG A 38 -11.43 0.90 -2.88
N SER A 39 -12.28 0.04 -3.45
CA SER A 39 -12.12 -0.41 -4.83
C SER A 39 -12.18 0.76 -5.82
N ARG A 40 -11.41 0.64 -6.90
CA ARG A 40 -11.42 1.59 -8.02
C ARG A 40 -11.03 0.87 -9.30
N GLY A 41 -11.89 0.93 -10.32
CA GLY A 41 -11.66 0.24 -11.58
C GLY A 41 -11.40 -1.25 -11.37
N PRO A 42 -10.31 -1.81 -11.91
CA PRO A 42 -9.99 -3.23 -11.75
C PRO A 42 -9.39 -3.58 -10.39
N PHE A 43 -9.16 -2.59 -9.51
CA PHE A 43 -8.47 -2.81 -8.24
C PHE A 43 -9.47 -2.93 -7.10
N ALA A 44 -9.28 -3.97 -6.28
CA ALA A 44 -10.08 -4.21 -5.10
C ALA A 44 -9.70 -3.24 -3.97
N GLY A 45 -10.66 -2.98 -3.09
CA GLY A 45 -10.40 -2.32 -1.82
C GLY A 45 -10.09 -3.32 -0.73
N ILE A 46 -9.83 -2.83 0.47
CA ILE A 46 -9.58 -3.65 1.66
C ILE A 46 -10.90 -3.83 2.40
N SER A 47 -11.25 -5.10 2.71
CA SER A 47 -12.42 -5.42 3.54
C SER A 47 -12.05 -5.59 5.00
N SER A 48 -10.87 -6.16 5.29
CA SER A 48 -10.37 -6.27 6.68
C SER A 48 -8.86 -6.45 6.71
N VAL A 49 -8.26 -6.07 7.84
CA VAL A 49 -6.83 -6.27 8.13
C VAL A 49 -6.73 -6.93 9.50
N GLU A 50 -6.05 -8.06 9.57
CA GLU A 50 -5.86 -8.82 10.80
C GLU A 50 -4.38 -9.13 11.01
N LEU A 51 -3.83 -8.71 12.16
CA LEU A 51 -2.51 -9.17 12.58
C LEU A 51 -2.57 -10.65 12.94
N HIS A 52 -1.51 -11.40 12.65
CA HIS A 52 -1.40 -12.78 13.08
C HIS A 52 -1.41 -12.85 14.61
N GLU A 53 -1.88 -13.97 15.17
CA GLU A 53 -1.97 -14.18 16.61
C GLU A 53 -0.62 -13.93 17.29
N GLY A 54 -0.64 -13.13 18.36
CA GLY A 54 0.56 -12.75 19.11
C GLY A 54 1.40 -11.64 18.47
N HIS A 55 1.03 -11.15 17.27
CA HIS A 55 1.75 -10.06 16.63
C HIS A 55 1.11 -8.70 16.97
N THR A 56 1.96 -7.70 17.16
CA THR A 56 1.57 -6.29 17.24
C THR A 56 2.17 -5.57 16.03
N LEU A 57 1.64 -4.41 15.66
CA LEU A 57 2.15 -3.66 14.51
C LEU A 57 3.56 -3.13 14.79
N ALA A 58 4.53 -3.81 14.22
CA ALA A 58 5.97 -3.54 14.38
C ALA A 58 6.73 -4.18 13.21
N THR A 59 7.98 -3.79 13.03
CA THR A 59 8.87 -4.44 12.05
C THR A 59 8.94 -5.94 12.34
N GLY A 60 8.75 -6.76 11.31
CA GLY A 60 8.73 -8.22 11.41
C GLY A 60 7.36 -8.83 11.68
N ALA A 61 6.36 -8.04 12.00
CA ALA A 61 5.00 -8.52 12.18
C ALA A 61 4.40 -9.02 10.86
N LYS A 62 3.49 -9.98 10.95
CA LYS A 62 2.73 -10.50 9.80
C LYS A 62 1.26 -10.16 9.99
N ARG A 63 0.60 -9.87 8.88
CA ARG A 63 -0.84 -9.59 8.88
C ARG A 63 -1.51 -10.12 7.62
N ARG A 64 -2.80 -10.34 7.72
CA ARG A 64 -3.65 -10.80 6.62
C ARG A 64 -4.52 -9.65 6.14
N ILE A 65 -4.47 -9.40 4.85
CA ILE A 65 -5.29 -8.38 4.20
C ILE A 65 -6.36 -9.10 3.37
N SER A 66 -7.61 -8.96 3.77
CA SER A 66 -8.74 -9.47 2.99
C SER A 66 -9.25 -8.38 2.07
N MET A 67 -9.37 -8.68 0.79
CA MET A 67 -9.77 -7.73 -0.24
C MET A 67 -11.26 -7.90 -0.59
N THR A 68 -11.85 -6.85 -1.14
CA THR A 68 -13.27 -6.84 -1.50
C THR A 68 -13.62 -7.80 -2.65
N ASP A 69 -12.64 -8.24 -3.42
CA ASP A 69 -12.81 -9.23 -4.49
C ASP A 69 -12.66 -10.67 -4.03
N GLY A 70 -12.47 -10.90 -2.72
CA GLY A 70 -12.28 -12.22 -2.13
C GLY A 70 -10.83 -12.70 -2.09
N SER A 71 -9.88 -11.97 -2.67
CA SER A 71 -8.47 -12.30 -2.54
C SER A 71 -7.95 -11.99 -1.14
N VAL A 72 -6.91 -12.72 -0.73
CA VAL A 72 -6.27 -12.57 0.56
C VAL A 72 -4.77 -12.44 0.34
N LEU A 73 -4.19 -11.39 0.91
CA LEU A 73 -2.75 -11.14 0.85
C LEU A 73 -2.16 -11.34 2.25
N GLU A 74 -1.08 -12.10 2.31
CA GLU A 74 -0.28 -12.22 3.52
C GLU A 74 0.85 -11.19 3.43
N GLU A 75 0.87 -10.24 4.36
CA GLU A 75 1.86 -9.17 4.39
C GLU A 75 2.85 -9.34 5.52
N LEU A 76 4.09 -9.00 5.22
CA LEU A 76 5.15 -8.83 6.20
C LEU A 76 5.43 -7.34 6.36
N ILE A 77 5.46 -6.86 7.61
CA ILE A 77 5.86 -5.50 7.92
C ILE A 77 7.39 -5.42 7.84
N LEU A 78 7.88 -4.74 6.82
CA LEU A 78 9.32 -4.63 6.53
C LEU A 78 10.00 -3.56 7.37
N ASP A 79 9.31 -2.44 7.60
CA ASP A 79 9.82 -1.34 8.41
C ASP A 79 8.64 -0.56 8.99
N TYR A 80 8.58 -0.48 10.31
CA TYR A 80 7.59 0.31 11.03
C TYR A 80 8.34 1.27 11.95
N ASP A 81 8.51 2.50 11.49
CA ASP A 81 9.29 3.55 12.17
C ASP A 81 8.43 4.79 12.41
N PRO A 82 7.60 4.78 13.48
CA PRO A 82 6.78 5.94 13.83
C PRO A 82 7.64 7.16 14.18
N PRO A 83 7.26 8.36 13.78
CA PRO A 83 6.13 8.71 12.91
C PRO A 83 6.54 8.94 11.46
N ARG A 84 7.62 8.31 10.98
CA ARG A 84 8.28 8.60 9.71
C ARG A 84 7.94 7.66 8.57
N ARG A 85 7.87 6.35 8.83
CA ARG A 85 7.78 5.35 7.77
C ARG A 85 6.98 4.13 8.17
N HIS A 86 6.27 3.60 7.17
CA HIS A 86 5.59 2.30 7.25
C HIS A 86 5.76 1.59 5.92
N ARG A 87 6.49 0.49 5.93
CA ARG A 87 6.80 -0.29 4.74
C ARG A 87 6.40 -1.74 4.93
N TYR A 88 5.78 -2.32 3.93
CA TYR A 88 5.27 -3.68 3.98
C TYR A 88 5.38 -4.33 2.60
N GLY A 89 5.34 -5.66 2.59
CA GLY A 89 5.41 -6.42 1.35
C GLY A 89 4.60 -7.70 1.40
N TRP A 90 4.18 -8.15 0.23
CA TRP A 90 3.49 -9.42 0.04
C TRP A 90 4.05 -10.16 -1.17
N SER A 91 3.90 -11.49 -1.18
CA SER A 91 4.35 -12.36 -2.25
C SER A 91 3.29 -13.41 -2.51
N GLY A 92 2.84 -13.52 -3.76
CA GLY A 92 1.70 -14.39 -4.13
C GLY A 92 0.36 -13.82 -3.66
N GLY A 93 -0.72 -14.52 -3.98
CA GLY A 93 -2.08 -14.15 -3.57
C GLY A 93 -2.79 -13.16 -4.48
N ALA A 94 -2.11 -12.58 -5.45
CA ALA A 94 -2.75 -11.71 -6.42
C ALA A 94 -3.78 -12.49 -7.25
N LYS A 95 -4.92 -11.86 -7.52
CA LYS A 95 -6.02 -12.51 -8.24
C LYS A 95 -5.76 -12.57 -9.74
N PHE A 96 -6.14 -13.68 -10.37
CA PHE A 96 -6.16 -13.81 -11.82
C PHE A 96 -7.10 -12.76 -12.46
N PRO A 97 -6.77 -12.13 -13.58
CA PRO A 97 -5.57 -12.34 -14.43
C PRO A 97 -4.34 -11.53 -14.00
N PHE A 98 -4.44 -10.69 -12.99
CA PHE A 98 -3.35 -9.83 -12.53
C PHE A 98 -2.12 -10.65 -12.11
N SER A 99 -2.35 -11.82 -11.52
CA SER A 99 -1.30 -12.76 -11.12
C SER A 99 -0.42 -13.26 -12.28
N LEU A 100 -0.86 -13.13 -13.52
CA LEU A 100 -0.03 -13.46 -14.68
C LEU A 100 1.12 -12.48 -14.90
N LEU A 101 0.98 -11.26 -14.41
CA LEU A 101 1.95 -10.16 -14.60
C LEU A 101 2.75 -9.87 -13.33
N VAL A 102 2.11 -10.01 -12.16
CA VAL A 102 2.64 -9.55 -10.88
C VAL A 102 2.72 -10.71 -9.90
N GLN A 103 3.88 -10.89 -9.27
CA GLN A 103 4.10 -11.94 -8.26
C GLN A 103 4.30 -11.41 -6.85
N SER A 104 4.58 -10.12 -6.68
CA SER A 104 4.81 -9.50 -5.37
C SER A 104 4.49 -8.01 -5.40
N GLY A 105 4.34 -7.44 -4.23
CA GLY A 105 4.17 -6.01 -4.08
C GLY A 105 4.82 -5.50 -2.80
N THR A 106 5.36 -4.28 -2.86
CA THR A 106 5.92 -3.59 -1.71
C THR A 106 5.32 -2.19 -1.66
N GLY A 107 4.63 -1.89 -0.57
CA GLY A 107 4.11 -0.56 -0.28
C GLY A 107 5.02 0.17 0.70
N ASN A 108 5.18 1.47 0.51
CA ASN A 108 5.98 2.33 1.39
C ASN A 108 5.26 3.65 1.60
N TRP A 109 4.98 3.97 2.85
CA TRP A 109 4.41 5.24 3.27
C TRP A 109 5.49 6.05 3.98
N GLU A 110 5.78 7.24 3.47
CA GLU A 110 6.69 8.18 4.10
C GLU A 110 5.96 9.45 4.53
N PHE A 111 6.25 9.90 5.75
CA PHE A 111 5.58 11.03 6.39
C PHE A 111 6.65 12.09 6.67
N THR A 112 6.56 13.22 5.97
CA THR A 112 7.54 14.31 6.08
C THR A 112 6.87 15.57 6.58
N GLU A 113 7.47 16.20 7.59
CA GLU A 113 7.01 17.50 8.07
C GLU A 113 7.27 18.59 7.02
N THR A 114 6.29 19.45 6.81
CA THR A 114 6.36 20.60 5.91
C THR A 114 5.76 21.81 6.59
N GLU A 115 5.92 23.00 6.01
CA GLU A 115 5.30 24.24 6.54
C GLU A 115 3.78 24.14 6.62
N GLY A 116 3.15 23.42 5.68
CA GLY A 116 1.69 23.29 5.62
C GLY A 116 1.12 22.10 6.39
N GLY A 117 1.96 21.36 7.12
CA GLY A 117 1.55 20.15 7.84
C GLY A 117 2.43 18.97 7.55
N THR A 118 1.84 17.84 7.16
CA THR A 118 2.56 16.60 6.86
C THR A 118 2.28 16.17 5.42
N ARG A 119 3.34 15.90 4.68
CA ARG A 119 3.24 15.28 3.35
C ARG A 119 3.34 13.78 3.49
N ILE A 120 2.36 13.07 2.96
CA ILE A 120 2.39 11.62 2.83
C ILE A 120 2.76 11.27 1.39
N VAL A 121 3.77 10.42 1.22
CA VAL A 121 4.10 9.83 -0.07
C VAL A 121 3.90 8.33 0.04
N TRP A 122 2.98 7.80 -0.76
CA TRP A 122 2.72 6.37 -0.85
C TRP A 122 3.29 5.83 -2.16
N SER A 123 4.37 5.07 -2.06
CA SER A 123 5.02 4.42 -3.19
C SER A 123 4.67 2.95 -3.23
N TYR A 124 4.53 2.39 -4.41
CA TYR A 124 4.23 0.97 -4.59
C TYR A 124 5.11 0.39 -5.69
N THR A 125 5.75 -0.74 -5.39
CA THR A 125 6.60 -1.46 -6.34
C THR A 125 6.07 -2.86 -6.52
N PHE A 126 5.78 -3.24 -7.77
CA PHE A 126 5.36 -4.58 -8.12
C PHE A 126 6.54 -5.37 -8.67
N GLY A 127 6.75 -6.58 -8.12
CA GLY A 127 7.64 -7.57 -8.72
C GLY A 127 6.91 -8.27 -9.86
N LEU A 128 7.48 -8.23 -11.06
CA LEU A 128 6.88 -8.81 -12.24
C LEU A 128 7.27 -10.29 -12.38
N THR A 129 6.38 -11.08 -12.95
CA THR A 129 6.62 -12.52 -13.20
C THR A 129 7.71 -12.75 -14.24
N SER A 130 7.92 -11.78 -15.13
CA SER A 130 8.90 -11.82 -16.21
C SER A 130 9.17 -10.41 -16.71
N PRO A 131 10.38 -10.11 -17.24
CA PRO A 131 10.63 -8.83 -17.93
C PRO A 131 9.66 -8.57 -19.09
N LEU A 132 9.13 -9.61 -19.72
CA LEU A 132 8.15 -9.51 -20.78
C LEU A 132 6.79 -9.00 -20.31
N ALA A 133 6.51 -9.07 -19.01
CA ALA A 133 5.29 -8.54 -18.43
C ALA A 133 5.29 -7.00 -18.37
N TYR A 134 6.46 -6.35 -18.43
CA TYR A 134 6.61 -4.92 -18.21
C TYR A 134 5.70 -4.06 -19.12
N PRO A 135 5.70 -4.23 -20.45
CA PRO A 135 4.85 -3.39 -21.31
C PRO A 135 3.34 -3.59 -21.03
N PHE A 136 2.95 -4.79 -20.59
CA PHE A 136 1.55 -5.07 -20.24
C PHE A 136 1.17 -4.50 -18.87
N ALA A 137 2.13 -4.39 -17.96
CA ALA A 137 1.93 -3.82 -16.63
C ALA A 137 1.84 -2.29 -16.64
N LEU A 138 2.48 -1.62 -17.59
CA LEU A 138 2.52 -0.16 -17.67
C LEU A 138 1.12 0.51 -17.58
N PRO A 139 0.14 0.15 -18.42
CA PRO A 139 -1.17 0.77 -18.35
C PRO A 139 -1.91 0.43 -17.05
N ILE A 140 -1.68 -0.75 -16.49
CA ILE A 140 -2.27 -1.17 -15.22
C ILE A 140 -1.73 -0.32 -14.07
N VAL A 141 -0.43 -0.12 -14.02
CA VAL A 141 0.23 0.69 -12.99
C VAL A 141 -0.15 2.17 -13.12
N TRP A 142 -0.35 2.66 -14.33
CA TRP A 142 -0.87 3.99 -14.56
C TRP A 142 -2.26 4.18 -13.93
N LEU A 143 -3.16 3.20 -14.10
CA LEU A 143 -4.47 3.19 -13.45
C LEU A 143 -4.34 3.01 -11.92
N PHE A 144 -3.38 2.22 -11.47
CA PHE A 144 -3.13 1.96 -10.07
C PHE A 144 -2.74 3.23 -9.31
N LYS A 145 -2.06 4.16 -9.95
CA LYS A 145 -1.73 5.46 -9.36
C LYS A 145 -2.99 6.20 -8.89
N ALA A 146 -4.07 6.14 -9.66
CA ALA A 146 -5.34 6.74 -9.28
C ALA A 146 -5.96 6.06 -8.05
N TRP A 147 -5.78 4.75 -7.92
CA TRP A 147 -6.20 4.00 -6.72
C TRP A 147 -5.40 4.43 -5.48
N LEU A 148 -4.08 4.61 -5.61
CA LEU A 148 -3.25 5.14 -4.53
C LEU A 148 -3.71 6.53 -4.11
N GLN A 149 -3.95 7.41 -5.08
CA GLN A 149 -4.39 8.79 -4.81
C GLN A 149 -5.76 8.81 -4.13
N GLN A 150 -6.68 7.97 -4.57
CA GLN A 150 -8.00 7.84 -3.92
C GLN A 150 -7.85 7.44 -2.45
N GLY A 151 -6.98 6.47 -2.15
CA GLY A 151 -6.70 6.03 -0.79
C GLY A 151 -6.12 7.15 0.08
N LEU A 152 -5.15 7.90 -0.45
CA LEU A 152 -4.55 9.02 0.26
C LEU A 152 -5.55 10.15 0.52
N ASP A 153 -6.38 10.48 -0.46
CA ASP A 153 -7.42 11.50 -0.30
C ASP A 153 -8.43 11.08 0.79
N ALA A 154 -8.80 9.81 0.82
CA ALA A 154 -9.70 9.28 1.84
C ALA A 154 -9.05 9.29 3.25
N VAL A 155 -7.77 8.97 3.35
CA VAL A 155 -7.00 9.06 4.60
C VAL A 155 -6.97 10.52 5.09
N ARG A 156 -6.73 11.46 4.20
CA ARG A 156 -6.77 12.89 4.53
C ARG A 156 -8.13 13.29 5.08
N GLU A 157 -9.21 12.88 4.43
CA GLU A 157 -10.57 13.15 4.90
C GLU A 157 -10.82 12.55 6.29
N GLU A 158 -10.38 11.32 6.52
CA GLU A 158 -10.51 10.63 7.81
C GLU A 158 -9.77 11.40 8.93
N ILE A 159 -8.58 11.91 8.64
CA ILE A 159 -7.77 12.68 9.61
C ILE A 159 -8.44 14.02 9.91
N LEU A 160 -9.04 14.67 8.91
CA LEU A 160 -9.65 16.01 9.06
C LEU A 160 -11.10 15.97 9.56
N ALA A 161 -11.69 14.78 9.65
CA ALA A 161 -13.06 14.62 10.13
C ALA A 161 -13.20 14.93 11.62
#